data_ec9d184d507a11f8ee22901b8af47614
#
_entry.id   ec9d184d507a11f8ee22901b8af47614
#
_cell.length_a   1.000
_cell.length_b   1.000
_cell.length_c   1.000
_cell.angle_alpha   90.00
_cell.angle_beta   90.00
_cell.angle_gamma   90.00
#
_symmetry.space_group_name_H-M   'P 1'
#
loop_
_entity.id
_entity.type
_entity.pdbx_description
1 polymer ?
#
loop_
_entity_poly.entity_id
_entity_poly.type
_entity_poly.pdbx_seq_one_letter_code
_entity_poly.pdbx_strand_id
1 'polypeptide(L)'
;MNHLLGEFDGKLDAKGRLVLPAGLLRQLSPEAAEHFVINRGFERNLSLYPYAEWQRVSERVNRLNLFVQKNRQFARYFYRGATELRLDASNRLLLPRRLLEYAGIESQVVLVCFPSFVELWAEESYGDVFDIEPAAFASLAEEIMGEDRAGKDEEDEID
;
A
#
# COMPACT_ATOMS: atom_id res chain seq x y z
N MET A 1 -5.57 12.61 -9.52
CA MET A 1 -4.68 12.07 -8.48
C MET A 1 -5.47 11.85 -7.20
N ASN A 2 -5.50 10.61 -6.71
CA ASN A 2 -6.19 10.32 -5.45
C ASN A 2 -5.32 10.75 -4.27
N HIS A 3 -5.95 11.29 -3.24
CA HIS A 3 -5.29 11.56 -1.96
C HIS A 3 -6.04 10.82 -0.87
N LEU A 4 -5.85 9.51 -0.84
CA LEU A 4 -6.53 8.65 0.12
C LEU A 4 -6.08 8.97 1.54
N LEU A 5 -7.01 8.94 2.46
CA LEU A 5 -6.75 9.27 3.87
C LEU A 5 -7.61 8.38 4.76
N GLY A 6 -7.04 7.98 5.87
CA GLY A 6 -7.75 7.30 6.93
C GLY A 6 -7.30 5.87 7.17
N GLU A 7 -7.89 5.31 8.19
CA GLU A 7 -7.66 3.94 8.62
C GLU A 7 -9.02 3.28 8.85
N PHE A 8 -9.17 2.09 8.34
CA PHE A 8 -10.46 1.39 8.35
C PHE A 8 -10.29 -0.06 8.76
N ASP A 9 -11.29 -0.59 9.44
CA ASP A 9 -11.37 -2.02 9.72
C ASP A 9 -12.18 -2.70 8.61
N GLY A 10 -11.75 -3.91 8.25
CA GLY A 10 -12.44 -4.72 7.26
C GLY A 10 -12.53 -6.17 7.70
N LYS A 11 -13.40 -6.90 7.05
CA LYS A 11 -13.61 -8.32 7.33
C LYS A 11 -13.68 -9.09 6.02
N LEU A 12 -12.97 -10.21 5.97
CA LEU A 12 -13.05 -11.15 4.86
C LEU A 12 -14.16 -12.17 5.10
N ASP A 13 -14.88 -12.52 4.05
CA ASP A 13 -15.79 -13.65 4.11
C ASP A 13 -15.02 -14.98 3.92
N ALA A 14 -15.74 -16.10 4.00
CA ALA A 14 -15.13 -17.42 3.90
C ALA A 14 -14.43 -17.69 2.55
N LYS A 15 -14.78 -16.93 1.52
CA LYS A 15 -14.20 -17.04 0.17
C LYS A 15 -13.01 -16.08 -0.05
N GLY A 16 -12.67 -15.27 0.94
CA GLY A 16 -11.59 -14.30 0.81
C GLY A 16 -12.00 -12.98 0.16
N ARG A 17 -13.28 -12.64 0.20
CA ARG A 17 -13.78 -11.38 -0.35
C ARG A 17 -13.82 -10.32 0.75
N LEU A 18 -13.28 -9.15 0.43
CA LEU A 18 -13.25 -7.99 1.32
C LEU A 18 -14.21 -6.94 0.80
N VAL A 19 -15.17 -6.54 1.64
CA VAL A 19 -16.03 -5.37 1.35
C VAL A 19 -15.20 -4.12 1.58
N LEU A 20 -15.06 -3.27 0.58
CA LEU A 20 -14.34 -2.00 0.76
C LEU A 20 -15.17 -1.07 1.66
N PRO A 21 -14.52 -0.46 2.67
CA PRO A 21 -15.22 0.49 3.55
C PRO A 21 -15.83 1.65 2.79
N ALA A 22 -17.03 2.05 3.16
CA ALA A 22 -17.75 3.16 2.53
C ALA A 22 -16.93 4.46 2.58
N GLY A 23 -16.21 4.69 3.68
CA GLY A 23 -15.36 5.87 3.83
C GLY A 23 -14.19 5.91 2.85
N LEU A 24 -13.69 4.74 2.43
CA LEU A 24 -12.66 4.64 1.40
C LEU A 24 -13.28 4.82 0.00
N LEU A 25 -14.38 4.14 -0.27
CA LEU A 25 -15.06 4.23 -1.58
C LEU A 25 -15.43 5.66 -1.94
N ARG A 26 -15.88 6.45 -0.97
CA ARG A 26 -16.24 7.85 -1.19
C ARG A 26 -15.07 8.73 -1.64
N GLN A 27 -13.84 8.31 -1.35
CA GLN A 27 -12.63 9.03 -1.73
C GLN A 27 -12.14 8.68 -3.14
N LEU A 28 -12.68 7.63 -3.73
CA LEU A 28 -12.32 7.17 -5.06
C LEU A 28 -13.32 7.70 -6.09
N SER A 29 -12.83 8.08 -7.27
CA SER A 29 -13.71 8.36 -8.40
C SER A 29 -14.43 7.06 -8.80
N PRO A 30 -15.62 7.14 -9.43
CA PRO A 30 -16.31 5.94 -9.90
C PRO A 30 -15.43 5.03 -10.76
N GLU A 31 -14.59 5.59 -11.58
CA GLU A 31 -13.64 4.86 -12.42
C GLU A 31 -12.55 4.17 -11.60
N ALA A 32 -11.97 4.89 -10.63
CA ALA A 32 -10.94 4.34 -9.74
C ALA A 32 -11.48 3.26 -8.81
N ALA A 33 -12.77 3.30 -8.46
CA ALA A 33 -13.39 2.33 -7.55
C ALA A 33 -13.64 0.97 -8.21
N GLU A 34 -13.48 0.83 -9.51
CA GLU A 34 -13.78 -0.42 -10.21
C GLU A 34 -12.58 -1.33 -10.43
N HIS A 35 -11.39 -0.77 -10.50
CA HIS A 35 -10.21 -1.49 -10.95
C HIS A 35 -9.01 -1.23 -10.05
N PHE A 36 -8.45 -2.31 -9.50
CA PHE A 36 -7.34 -2.28 -8.56
C PHE A 36 -6.28 -3.28 -8.96
N VAL A 37 -5.09 -3.11 -8.40
CA VAL A 37 -4.06 -4.14 -8.38
C VAL A 37 -3.63 -4.33 -6.94
N ILE A 38 -3.57 -5.58 -6.50
CA ILE A 38 -3.05 -5.94 -5.19
C ILE A 38 -1.68 -6.60 -5.36
N ASN A 39 -0.77 -6.29 -4.44
CA ASN A 39 0.58 -6.81 -4.46
C ASN A 39 1.08 -7.02 -3.04
N ARG A 40 2.21 -7.70 -2.90
CA ARG A 40 2.90 -7.78 -1.62
C ARG A 40 3.42 -6.40 -1.24
N GLY A 41 3.27 -6.03 0.02
CA GLY A 41 3.91 -4.84 0.56
C GLY A 41 5.39 -5.07 0.83
N PHE A 42 6.05 -4.04 1.35
CA PHE A 42 7.46 -4.14 1.72
C PHE A 42 7.70 -4.87 3.03
N GLU A 43 6.64 -5.17 3.76
CA GLU A 43 6.67 -5.96 4.98
C GLU A 43 5.68 -7.13 4.83
N ARG A 44 5.30 -7.77 5.91
CA ARG A 44 4.29 -8.85 5.88
C ARG A 44 2.88 -8.27 5.79
N ASN A 45 2.65 -7.51 4.75
CA ASN A 45 1.38 -6.84 4.45
C ASN A 45 1.12 -6.87 2.94
N LEU A 46 0.00 -6.28 2.54
CA LEU A 46 -0.36 -6.16 1.13
C LEU A 46 -0.53 -4.68 0.77
N SER A 47 -0.26 -4.36 -0.48
CA SER A 47 -0.50 -3.03 -1.04
C SER A 47 -1.60 -3.12 -2.07
N LEU A 48 -2.65 -2.33 -1.88
CA LEU A 48 -3.78 -2.23 -2.79
C LEU A 48 -3.71 -0.89 -3.51
N TYR A 49 -3.57 -0.92 -4.82
CA TYR A 49 -3.46 0.27 -5.64
C TYR A 49 -4.72 0.46 -6.49
N PRO A 50 -5.30 1.68 -6.55
CA PRO A 50 -6.14 2.01 -7.70
C PRO A 50 -5.33 1.83 -8.98
N TYR A 51 -5.95 1.36 -10.05
CA TYR A 51 -5.21 0.95 -11.24
C TYR A 51 -4.32 2.05 -11.82
N ALA A 52 -4.78 3.29 -11.84
CA ALA A 52 -3.98 4.42 -12.32
C ALA A 52 -2.70 4.63 -11.49
N GLU A 53 -2.77 4.41 -10.19
CA GLU A 53 -1.60 4.52 -9.31
C GLU A 53 -0.64 3.34 -9.50
N TRP A 54 -1.19 2.13 -9.72
CA TRP A 54 -0.37 0.98 -10.09
C TRP A 54 0.40 1.23 -11.38
N GLN A 55 -0.25 1.80 -12.39
CA GLN A 55 0.40 2.14 -13.65
C GLN A 55 1.58 3.08 -13.44
N ARG A 56 1.45 4.07 -12.58
CA ARG A 56 2.52 5.02 -12.27
C ARG A 56 3.72 4.35 -11.62
N VAL A 57 3.49 3.54 -10.58
CA VAL A 57 4.60 2.86 -9.88
C VAL A 57 5.22 1.79 -10.77
N SER A 58 4.41 1.05 -11.50
CA SER A 58 4.87 0.03 -12.44
C SER A 58 5.72 0.63 -13.56
N GLU A 59 5.33 1.79 -14.08
CA GLU A 59 6.10 2.51 -15.10
C GLU A 59 7.49 2.89 -14.58
N ARG A 60 7.60 3.32 -13.34
CA ARG A 60 8.89 3.62 -12.71
C ARG A 60 9.76 2.37 -12.59
N VAL A 61 9.19 1.25 -12.20
CA VAL A 61 9.91 -0.03 -12.11
C VAL A 61 10.36 -0.49 -13.51
N ASN A 62 9.53 -0.30 -14.52
CA ASN A 62 9.84 -0.69 -15.90
C ASN A 62 10.96 0.13 -16.53
N ARG A 63 11.29 1.29 -15.97
CA ARG A 63 12.43 2.10 -16.43
C ARG A 63 13.77 1.62 -15.90
N LEU A 64 13.79 0.68 -14.97
CA LEU A 64 15.03 0.16 -14.41
C LEU A 64 15.84 -0.56 -15.48
N ASN A 65 17.17 -0.39 -15.42
CA ASN A 65 18.09 -1.12 -16.28
C ASN A 65 18.15 -2.59 -15.84
N LEU A 66 17.52 -3.48 -16.59
CA LEU A 66 17.44 -4.90 -16.27
C LEU A 66 18.73 -5.67 -16.56
N PHE A 67 19.74 -5.05 -17.18
CA PHE A 67 21.07 -5.65 -17.27
C PHE A 67 21.81 -5.65 -15.94
N VAL A 68 21.35 -4.86 -14.96
CA VAL A 68 21.90 -4.84 -13.61
C VAL A 68 21.19 -5.88 -12.75
N GLN A 69 21.95 -6.79 -12.14
CA GLN A 69 21.39 -7.91 -11.38
C GLN A 69 20.44 -7.48 -10.25
N LYS A 70 20.84 -6.52 -9.44
CA LYS A 70 20.01 -6.05 -8.32
C LYS A 70 18.68 -5.46 -8.79
N ASN A 71 18.66 -4.83 -9.96
CA ASN A 71 17.43 -4.27 -10.53
C ASN A 71 16.48 -5.39 -10.99
N ARG A 72 17.02 -6.46 -11.60
CA ARG A 72 16.21 -7.63 -11.96
C ARG A 72 15.64 -8.30 -10.72
N GLN A 73 16.44 -8.45 -9.69
CA GLN A 73 16.01 -9.04 -8.41
C GLN A 73 14.87 -8.23 -7.79
N PHE A 74 15.02 -6.92 -7.73
CA PHE A 74 13.99 -6.01 -7.23
C PHE A 74 12.70 -6.14 -8.05
N ALA A 75 12.79 -6.09 -9.37
CA ALA A 75 11.63 -6.17 -10.25
C ALA A 75 10.86 -7.49 -10.08
N ARG A 76 11.58 -8.62 -9.96
CA ARG A 76 10.94 -9.92 -9.72
C ARG A 76 10.15 -9.93 -8.41
N TYR A 77 10.75 -9.47 -7.33
CA TYR A 77 10.07 -9.43 -6.03
C TYR A 77 8.93 -8.42 -6.03
N PHE A 78 9.12 -7.29 -6.70
CA PHE A 78 8.07 -6.28 -6.80
C PHE A 78 6.83 -6.81 -7.50
N TYR A 79 6.99 -7.51 -8.63
CA TYR A 79 5.86 -8.04 -9.40
C TYR A 79 5.32 -9.36 -8.88
N ARG A 80 6.00 -9.99 -7.94
CA ARG A 80 5.58 -11.30 -7.44
C ARG A 80 4.24 -11.23 -6.73
N GLY A 81 3.26 -11.93 -7.29
CA GLY A 81 1.91 -11.99 -6.72
C GLY A 81 1.00 -10.85 -7.15
N ALA A 82 1.49 -9.87 -7.90
CA ALA A 82 0.65 -8.78 -8.39
C ALA A 82 -0.53 -9.32 -9.18
N THR A 83 -1.74 -8.93 -8.80
CA THR A 83 -2.99 -9.44 -9.35
C THR A 83 -3.97 -8.30 -9.57
N GLU A 84 -4.57 -8.24 -10.75
CA GLU A 84 -5.66 -7.31 -11.02
C GLU A 84 -6.93 -7.78 -10.31
N LEU A 85 -7.63 -6.82 -9.72
CA LEU A 85 -8.89 -7.06 -9.03
C LEU A 85 -9.94 -6.10 -9.54
N ARG A 86 -11.17 -6.59 -9.60
CA ARG A 86 -12.33 -5.76 -9.92
C ARG A 86 -13.35 -5.86 -8.82
N LEU A 87 -13.93 -4.72 -8.47
CA LEU A 87 -14.98 -4.65 -7.48
C LEU A 87 -16.24 -5.33 -8.02
N ASP A 88 -16.85 -6.20 -7.23
CA ASP A 88 -18.13 -6.82 -7.60
C ASP A 88 -19.31 -5.89 -7.31
N ALA A 89 -20.53 -6.33 -7.65
CA ALA A 89 -21.76 -5.55 -7.46
C ALA A 89 -22.04 -5.21 -5.99
N SER A 90 -21.45 -5.94 -5.06
CA SER A 90 -21.59 -5.73 -3.61
C SER A 90 -20.40 -5.00 -3.00
N ASN A 91 -19.59 -4.32 -3.82
CA ASN A 91 -18.42 -3.57 -3.41
C ASN A 91 -17.36 -4.44 -2.71
N ARG A 92 -17.16 -5.66 -3.21
CA ARG A 92 -16.20 -6.61 -2.66
C ARG A 92 -15.07 -6.88 -3.65
N LEU A 93 -13.87 -7.08 -3.10
CA LEU A 93 -12.70 -7.55 -3.84
C LEU A 93 -12.38 -8.97 -3.40
N LEU A 94 -12.20 -9.87 -4.36
CA LEU A 94 -11.73 -11.23 -4.07
C LEU A 94 -10.21 -11.21 -3.99
N LEU A 95 -9.67 -11.39 -2.79
CA LEU A 95 -8.23 -11.34 -2.54
C LEU A 95 -7.60 -12.70 -2.80
N PRO A 96 -6.45 -12.75 -3.52
CA PRO A 96 -5.76 -14.03 -3.77
C PRO A 96 -5.32 -14.71 -2.47
N ARG A 97 -5.57 -16.00 -2.36
CA ARG A 97 -5.24 -16.78 -1.16
C ARG A 97 -3.75 -16.71 -0.81
N ARG A 98 -2.88 -16.79 -1.80
CA ARG A 98 -1.42 -16.74 -1.58
C ARG A 98 -0.98 -15.43 -0.93
N LEU A 99 -1.62 -14.31 -1.32
CA LEU A 99 -1.32 -13.01 -0.73
C LEU A 99 -1.85 -12.93 0.70
N LEU A 100 -3.05 -13.45 0.96
CA LEU A 100 -3.60 -13.50 2.31
C LEU A 100 -2.71 -14.33 3.25
N GLU A 101 -2.23 -15.47 2.79
CA GLU A 101 -1.29 -16.32 3.55
C GLU A 101 0.03 -15.59 3.82
N TYR A 102 0.56 -14.91 2.83
CA TYR A 102 1.79 -14.12 2.96
C TYR A 102 1.65 -13.06 4.06
N ALA A 103 0.54 -12.37 4.11
CA ALA A 103 0.29 -11.29 5.08
C ALA A 103 -0.27 -11.80 6.41
N GLY A 104 -0.57 -13.10 6.53
CA GLY A 104 -1.16 -13.67 7.73
C GLY A 104 -2.60 -13.19 7.99
N ILE A 105 -3.31 -12.79 6.94
CA ILE A 105 -4.69 -12.31 7.05
C ILE A 105 -5.66 -13.48 7.00
N GLU A 106 -6.43 -13.66 8.06
CA GLU A 106 -7.46 -14.71 8.14
C GLU A 106 -8.86 -14.18 7.91
N SER A 107 -9.36 -13.33 8.79
CA SER A 107 -10.71 -12.76 8.66
C SER A 107 -10.76 -11.26 8.93
N GLN A 108 -9.95 -10.76 9.86
CA GLN A 108 -9.93 -9.34 10.21
C GLN A 108 -8.73 -8.67 9.54
N VAL A 109 -8.96 -7.52 8.95
CA VAL A 109 -7.93 -6.76 8.25
C VAL A 109 -8.04 -5.29 8.62
N VAL A 110 -6.90 -4.63 8.72
CA VAL A 110 -6.83 -3.18 8.88
C VAL A 110 -6.32 -2.56 7.59
N LEU A 111 -7.05 -1.60 7.07
CA LEU A 111 -6.71 -0.85 5.87
C LEU A 111 -6.12 0.50 6.29
N VAL A 112 -4.86 0.73 5.94
CA VAL A 112 -4.16 1.98 6.25
C VAL A 112 -3.91 2.73 4.96
N CYS A 113 -4.53 3.89 4.79
CA CYS A 113 -4.45 4.66 3.55
C CYS A 113 -3.21 5.54 3.51
N PHE A 114 -2.44 5.39 2.44
CA PHE A 114 -1.49 6.39 1.96
C PHE A 114 -2.16 7.15 0.81
N PRO A 115 -1.66 8.33 0.42
CA PRO A 115 -2.33 9.09 -0.63
C PRO A 115 -2.57 8.33 -1.94
N SER A 116 -1.67 7.43 -2.32
CA SER A 116 -1.73 6.73 -3.61
C SER A 116 -2.04 5.24 -3.54
N PHE A 117 -2.10 4.67 -2.34
CA PHE A 117 -2.39 3.24 -2.17
C PHE A 117 -2.85 2.94 -0.75
N VAL A 118 -3.28 1.71 -0.52
CA VAL A 118 -3.78 1.26 0.78
C VAL A 118 -2.97 0.05 1.23
N GLU A 119 -2.45 0.09 2.45
CA GLU A 119 -1.85 -1.09 3.06
C GLU A 119 -2.92 -1.92 3.74
N LEU A 120 -2.85 -3.24 3.54
CA LEU A 120 -3.71 -4.21 4.20
C LEU A 120 -2.87 -5.01 5.20
N TRP A 121 -3.26 -4.97 6.46
CA TRP A 121 -2.56 -5.63 7.55
C TRP A 121 -3.48 -6.62 8.26
N ALA A 122 -2.92 -7.78 8.65
CA ALA A 122 -3.60 -8.63 9.61
C ALA A 122 -3.78 -7.86 10.91
N GLU A 123 -4.93 -8.01 11.57
CA GLU A 123 -5.22 -7.31 12.83
C GLU A 123 -4.13 -7.52 13.88
N GLU A 124 -3.63 -8.76 14.03
CA GLU A 124 -2.56 -9.08 14.96
C GLU A 124 -1.25 -8.37 14.62
N SER A 125 -0.86 -8.35 13.35
CA SER A 125 0.35 -7.67 12.90
C SER A 125 0.25 -6.17 13.02
N TYR A 126 -0.93 -5.62 12.81
CA TYR A 126 -1.19 -4.19 12.96
C TYR A 126 -0.84 -3.70 14.37
N GLY A 127 -1.31 -4.41 15.40
CA GLY A 127 -1.03 -4.07 16.78
C GLY A 127 0.47 -4.00 17.09
N ASP A 128 1.23 -4.94 16.56
CA ASP A 128 2.68 -5.02 16.79
C ASP A 128 3.46 -3.93 16.04
N VAL A 129 3.09 -3.65 14.80
CA VAL A 129 3.82 -2.71 13.93
C VAL A 129 3.51 -1.26 14.27
N PHE A 130 2.29 -0.96 14.66
CA PHE A 130 1.82 0.41 14.87
C PHE A 130 1.86 0.86 16.35
N ASP A 131 2.35 0.02 17.25
CA ASP A 131 2.52 0.35 18.66
C ASP A 131 3.86 1.07 18.86
N ILE A 132 3.84 2.38 18.68
CA ILE A 132 5.02 3.24 18.86
C ILE A 132 4.72 4.29 19.92
N GLU A 133 5.65 4.49 20.85
CA GLU A 133 5.52 5.51 21.89
C GLU A 133 5.54 6.92 21.26
N PRO A 134 4.72 7.86 21.77
CA PRO A 134 4.68 9.22 21.22
C PRO A 134 6.04 9.91 21.14
N ALA A 135 6.90 9.73 22.13
CA ALA A 135 8.25 10.32 22.12
C ALA A 135 9.13 9.73 21.03
N ALA A 136 9.01 8.42 20.77
CA ALA A 136 9.74 7.76 19.69
C ALA A 136 9.28 8.24 18.31
N PHE A 137 7.97 8.43 18.16
CA PHE A 137 7.40 8.98 16.93
C PHE A 137 7.89 10.41 16.67
N ALA A 138 7.89 11.26 17.72
CA ALA A 138 8.37 12.64 17.62
C ALA A 138 9.85 12.69 17.21
N SER A 139 10.70 11.84 17.80
CA SER A 139 12.11 11.73 17.44
C SER A 139 12.33 11.30 16.00
N LEU A 140 11.55 10.34 15.54
CA LEU A 140 11.61 9.87 14.16
C LEU A 140 11.19 10.97 13.17
N ALA A 141 10.14 11.72 13.51
CA ALA A 141 9.67 12.84 12.70
C ALA A 141 10.75 13.93 12.55
N GLU A 142 11.42 14.25 13.64
CA GLU A 142 12.51 15.22 13.66
C GLU A 142 13.69 14.77 12.79
N GLU A 143 14.07 13.52 12.95
CA GLU A 143 15.17 12.91 12.19
C GLU A 143 14.90 12.91 10.69
N ILE A 144 13.71 12.48 10.28
CA ILE A 144 13.36 12.32 8.86
C ILE A 144 13.00 13.66 8.21
N MET A 145 12.10 14.42 8.81
CA MET A 145 11.59 15.67 8.23
C MET A 145 12.54 16.84 8.47
N GLY A 146 13.33 16.81 9.54
CA GLY A 146 14.35 17.80 9.82
C GLY A 146 15.52 17.70 8.84
N GLU A 147 15.97 16.51 8.50
CA GLU A 147 17.05 16.26 7.55
C GLU A 147 16.71 16.73 6.12
N ASP A 148 15.48 16.45 5.66
CA ASP A 148 15.01 16.89 4.35
C ASP A 148 15.07 18.41 4.20
N ARG A 149 14.80 19.15 5.28
CA ARG A 149 14.91 20.61 5.31
C ARG A 149 16.35 21.09 5.22
N ALA A 150 17.22 20.46 5.98
CA ALA A 150 18.65 20.78 5.97
C ALA A 150 19.30 20.49 4.60
N GLY A 151 18.92 19.39 3.96
CA GLY A 151 19.40 19.04 2.63
C GLY A 151 18.97 20.01 1.54
N LYS A 152 17.76 20.53 1.62
CA LYS A 152 17.25 21.56 0.68
C LYS A 152 17.93 22.90 0.86
N ASP A 153 18.15 23.29 2.10
CA ASP A 153 18.83 24.54 2.42
C ASP A 153 20.30 24.53 1.93
N GLU A 154 20.94 23.37 1.97
CA GLU A 154 22.30 23.19 1.43
C GLU A 154 22.34 23.23 -0.10
N GLU A 155 21.34 22.68 -0.78
CA GLU A 155 21.24 22.72 -2.25
C GLU A 155 20.95 24.14 -2.74
N ASP A 156 20.14 24.89 -2.02
CA ASP A 156 19.80 26.27 -2.37
C ASP A 156 20.97 27.24 -2.11
N GLU A 157 21.88 26.93 -1.18
CA GLU A 157 23.07 27.72 -0.90
C GLU A 157 24.23 27.51 -1.92
N ILE A 158 24.21 26.43 -2.68
CA ILE A 158 25.22 26.07 -3.67
C ILE A 158 24.94 26.70 -5.06
N ASP A 159 23.73 27.09 -5.31
CA ASP A 159 23.29 27.78 -6.53
C ASP A 159 23.34 29.31 -6.37
#